data_f152100ea6c4786a41ef0c82b720a646
#
_entry.id   f152100ea6c4786a41ef0c82b720a646
#
_cell.length_a   1.000
_cell.length_b   1.000
_cell.length_c   1.000
_cell.angle_alpha   90.00
_cell.angle_beta   90.00
_cell.angle_gamma   90.00
#
_symmetry.space_group_name_H-M   'P 1'
#
loop_
_entity.id
_entity.type
_entity.pdbx_description
1 polymer ?
#
loop_
_entity_poly.entity_id
_entity_poly.type
_entity_poly.pdbx_seq_one_letter_code
_entity_poly.pdbx_strand_id
1 'polypeptide(L)'
;TEETINFWRRAGMDEETLEERAAGKPFNFGDSVFDMPLGFRRIVDSEKITLGNRSWIVRVGNGHAPEHATLWCENEPLVIAGDQVISSISPNLGVYATEPEADPVQDWLTSCETFLPFANDKQLVLSGHKLPFYGLPHRLKQLVENHHNALSRLVDLLKEPHTAVGCFPALYNRKISKNEYGLALVEAVAHLNHLYKEKIVIREMNSDGAYVYRTKSDQK
;
A
#
# COMPACT_ATOMS: atom_id res chain seq x y z
N THR A 1 19.70 -8.65 -2.28
CA THR A 1 20.69 -8.10 -1.33
C THR A 1 20.49 -8.73 0.05
N GLU A 2 21.52 -8.68 0.91
CA GLU A 2 21.44 -9.14 2.29
C GLU A 2 20.33 -8.42 3.07
N GLU A 3 20.16 -7.13 2.83
CA GLU A 3 19.10 -6.32 3.42
C GLU A 3 17.71 -6.85 3.07
N THR A 4 17.49 -7.27 1.83
CA THR A 4 16.23 -7.84 1.37
C THR A 4 15.95 -9.18 2.05
N ILE A 5 16.94 -10.03 2.21
CA ILE A 5 16.83 -11.33 2.89
C ILE A 5 16.51 -11.12 4.37
N ASN A 6 17.21 -10.18 5.02
CA ASN A 6 16.96 -9.83 6.40
C ASN A 6 15.55 -9.23 6.61
N PHE A 7 15.07 -8.43 5.66
CA PHE A 7 13.71 -7.90 5.68
C PHE A 7 12.67 -9.05 5.64
N TRP A 8 12.83 -10.00 4.74
CA TRP A 8 11.92 -11.15 4.62
C TRP A 8 11.97 -12.06 5.85
N ARG A 9 13.17 -12.32 6.40
CA ARG A 9 13.32 -13.08 7.65
C ARG A 9 12.61 -12.39 8.81
N ARG A 10 12.80 -11.07 8.95
CA ARG A 10 12.11 -10.28 9.98
C ARG A 10 10.60 -10.29 9.83
N ALA A 11 10.08 -10.41 8.63
CA ALA A 11 8.65 -10.54 8.37
C ALA A 11 8.09 -11.95 8.69
N GLY A 12 8.95 -12.92 9.00
CA GLY A 12 8.56 -14.29 9.36
C GLY A 12 8.40 -15.22 8.15
N MET A 13 9.12 -14.93 7.04
CA MET A 13 9.22 -15.87 5.92
C MET A 13 9.96 -17.13 6.39
N ASP A 14 9.46 -18.32 6.03
CA ASP A 14 10.12 -19.58 6.33
C ASP A 14 11.45 -19.75 5.56
N GLU A 15 12.36 -20.54 6.10
CA GLU A 15 13.71 -20.66 5.57
C GLU A 15 13.73 -21.27 4.16
N GLU A 16 12.86 -22.23 3.84
CA GLU A 16 12.77 -22.83 2.50
C GLU A 16 12.40 -21.76 1.45
N THR A 17 11.40 -20.94 1.74
CA THR A 17 10.99 -19.82 0.86
C THR A 17 12.09 -18.75 0.77
N LEU A 18 12.82 -18.49 1.87
CA LEU A 18 13.95 -17.56 1.88
C LEU A 18 15.08 -18.04 0.97
N GLU A 19 15.45 -19.32 1.05
CA GLU A 19 16.48 -19.92 0.20
C GLU A 19 16.06 -19.90 -1.28
N GLU A 20 14.83 -20.30 -1.60
CA GLU A 20 14.30 -20.22 -2.97
C GLU A 20 14.43 -18.80 -3.55
N ARG A 21 14.05 -17.79 -2.76
CA ARG A 21 14.11 -16.38 -3.19
C ARG A 21 15.51 -15.82 -3.26
N ALA A 22 16.38 -16.22 -2.34
CA ALA A 22 17.79 -15.82 -2.34
C ALA A 22 18.57 -16.37 -3.53
N ALA A 23 18.24 -17.60 -3.97
CA ALA A 23 18.81 -18.22 -5.15
C ALA A 23 18.23 -17.67 -6.48
N GLY A 24 17.07 -17.02 -6.43
CA GLY A 24 16.39 -16.45 -7.59
C GLY A 24 17.09 -15.19 -8.14
N LYS A 25 16.76 -14.85 -9.40
CA LYS A 25 17.19 -13.56 -9.97
C LYS A 25 16.54 -12.43 -9.18
N PRO A 26 17.31 -11.43 -8.71
CA PRO A 26 16.73 -10.24 -8.08
C PRO A 26 15.72 -9.57 -8.99
N PHE A 27 14.59 -9.16 -8.44
CA PHE A 27 13.61 -8.39 -9.20
C PHE A 27 14.22 -7.05 -9.61
N ASN A 28 14.15 -6.76 -10.92
CA ASN A 28 14.52 -5.48 -11.48
C ASN A 28 13.31 -4.94 -12.26
N PHE A 29 12.79 -3.81 -11.82
CA PHE A 29 11.64 -3.18 -12.45
C PHE A 29 11.90 -2.85 -13.93
N GLY A 30 13.13 -2.49 -14.28
CA GLY A 30 13.56 -2.24 -15.65
C GLY A 30 13.41 -3.45 -16.60
N ASP A 31 13.32 -4.68 -16.07
CA ASP A 31 13.07 -5.88 -16.90
C ASP A 31 11.57 -5.98 -17.32
N SER A 32 10.69 -5.17 -16.71
CA SER A 32 9.23 -5.26 -16.88
C SER A 32 8.59 -4.03 -17.53
N VAL A 33 9.34 -2.95 -17.72
CA VAL A 33 8.86 -1.69 -18.29
C VAL A 33 9.74 -1.24 -19.44
N PHE A 34 9.22 -0.36 -20.30
CA PHE A 34 10.04 0.30 -21.34
C PHE A 34 11.03 1.25 -20.70
N ASP A 35 12.15 1.48 -21.42
CA ASP A 35 13.16 2.45 -21.02
C ASP A 35 12.54 3.83 -20.80
N MET A 36 12.93 4.47 -19.71
CA MET A 36 12.45 5.82 -19.42
C MET A 36 13.12 6.83 -20.35
N PRO A 37 12.37 7.86 -20.83
CA PRO A 37 12.96 8.93 -21.63
C PRO A 37 14.08 9.65 -20.86
N LEU A 38 15.12 10.08 -21.55
CA LEU A 38 16.25 10.82 -20.96
C LEU A 38 15.83 12.17 -20.38
N GLY A 39 14.80 12.80 -20.96
CA GLY A 39 14.27 14.09 -20.51
C GLY A 39 12.92 13.92 -19.80
N PHE A 40 12.72 14.65 -18.71
CA PHE A 40 11.45 14.71 -17.99
C PHE A 40 11.20 16.11 -17.43
N ARG A 41 9.94 16.43 -17.24
CA ARG A 41 9.50 17.58 -16.46
C ARG A 41 8.95 17.10 -15.13
N ARG A 42 9.42 17.65 -14.04
CA ARG A 42 8.82 17.44 -12.72
C ARG A 42 7.50 18.20 -12.63
N ILE A 43 6.52 17.55 -12.03
CA ILE A 43 5.23 18.14 -11.67
C ILE A 43 5.09 18.07 -10.15
N VAL A 44 4.32 18.99 -9.57
CA VAL A 44 4.11 19.07 -8.12
C VAL A 44 2.62 19.12 -7.80
N ASP A 45 2.28 18.84 -6.55
CA ASP A 45 0.89 18.93 -6.09
C ASP A 45 0.30 20.31 -6.36
N SER A 46 -0.97 20.33 -6.71
CA SER A 46 -1.74 21.53 -7.07
C SER A 46 -1.26 22.27 -8.32
N GLU A 47 -0.26 21.75 -9.03
CA GLU A 47 0.17 22.31 -10.30
C GLU A 47 -0.90 22.12 -11.37
N LYS A 48 -1.10 23.18 -12.17
CA LYS A 48 -1.95 23.15 -13.34
C LYS A 48 -1.15 22.82 -14.58
N ILE A 49 -1.53 21.75 -15.28
CA ILE A 49 -0.88 21.30 -16.50
C ILE A 49 -1.89 21.17 -17.65
N THR A 50 -1.42 21.27 -18.88
CA THR A 50 -2.24 21.04 -20.08
C THR A 50 -1.79 19.77 -20.77
N LEU A 51 -2.70 18.80 -20.92
CA LEU A 51 -2.46 17.54 -21.63
C LEU A 51 -3.69 17.21 -22.50
N GLY A 52 -3.46 16.92 -23.78
CA GLY A 52 -4.52 16.52 -24.71
C GLY A 52 -5.65 17.56 -24.84
N ASN A 53 -5.34 18.83 -24.93
CA ASN A 53 -6.28 19.95 -24.98
C ASN A 53 -7.17 20.11 -23.73
N ARG A 54 -6.82 19.47 -22.64
CA ARG A 54 -7.50 19.58 -21.33
C ARG A 54 -6.59 20.23 -20.30
N SER A 55 -7.20 20.96 -19.38
CA SER A 55 -6.54 21.51 -18.21
C SER A 55 -6.73 20.57 -17.03
N TRP A 56 -5.64 20.22 -16.35
CA TRP A 56 -5.62 19.29 -15.25
C TRP A 56 -4.96 19.92 -14.03
N ILE A 57 -5.54 19.67 -12.87
CA ILE A 57 -4.86 19.91 -11.59
C ILE A 57 -4.20 18.60 -11.16
N VAL A 58 -2.92 18.65 -10.90
CA VAL A 58 -2.15 17.55 -10.28
C VAL A 58 -2.55 17.46 -8.81
N ARG A 59 -2.92 16.29 -8.34
CA ARG A 59 -3.07 16.00 -6.90
C ARG A 59 -2.23 14.80 -6.57
N VAL A 60 -1.32 14.99 -5.64
CA VAL A 60 -0.38 13.95 -5.22
C VAL A 60 -0.98 13.17 -4.08
N GLY A 61 -0.99 11.85 -4.23
CA GLY A 61 -1.26 10.90 -3.16
C GLY A 61 -0.01 10.10 -2.80
N ASN A 62 -0.03 9.49 -1.63
CA ASN A 62 1.04 8.63 -1.11
C ASN A 62 0.46 7.29 -0.65
N GLY A 63 1.31 6.39 -0.25
CA GLY A 63 0.95 5.09 0.30
C GLY A 63 1.10 3.97 -0.70
N HIS A 64 0.39 4.00 -1.85
CA HIS A 64 0.60 3.02 -2.92
C HIS A 64 1.98 3.18 -3.57
N ALA A 65 2.31 4.41 -3.91
CA ALA A 65 3.64 4.81 -4.36
C ALA A 65 3.95 6.21 -3.79
N PRO A 66 5.21 6.53 -3.52
CA PRO A 66 5.59 7.88 -3.13
C PRO A 66 5.23 8.88 -4.22
N GLU A 67 4.65 10.01 -3.83
CA GLU A 67 4.28 11.12 -4.72
C GLU A 67 3.47 10.67 -5.95
N HIS A 68 2.53 9.73 -5.77
CA HIS A 68 1.68 9.24 -6.86
C HIS A 68 0.82 10.37 -7.43
N ALA A 69 1.14 10.82 -8.65
CA ALA A 69 0.40 11.89 -9.31
C ALA A 69 -0.95 11.37 -9.82
N THR A 70 -2.03 12.06 -9.44
CA THR A 70 -3.35 11.91 -10.02
C THR A 70 -3.73 13.19 -10.77
N LEU A 71 -4.53 13.08 -11.84
CA LEU A 71 -4.88 14.21 -12.69
C LEU A 71 -6.38 14.47 -12.63
N TRP A 72 -6.77 15.66 -12.22
CA TRP A 72 -8.15 16.09 -12.05
C TRP A 72 -8.50 17.15 -13.07
N CYS A 73 -9.39 16.82 -14.03
CA CYS A 73 -9.74 17.72 -15.10
C CYS A 73 -10.58 18.90 -14.58
N GLU A 74 -10.22 20.13 -14.95
CA GLU A 74 -10.94 21.33 -14.54
C GLU A 74 -12.24 21.53 -15.31
N ASN A 75 -12.27 21.14 -16.59
CA ASN A 75 -13.32 21.47 -17.51
C ASN A 75 -14.32 20.33 -17.72
N GLU A 76 -13.99 19.12 -17.29
CA GLU A 76 -14.81 17.92 -17.43
C GLU A 76 -14.82 17.13 -16.11
N PRO A 77 -15.89 16.41 -15.80
CA PRO A 77 -15.92 15.57 -14.61
C PRO A 77 -15.11 14.28 -14.84
N LEU A 78 -13.80 14.39 -14.94
CA LEU A 78 -12.87 13.33 -15.26
C LEU A 78 -11.66 13.35 -14.34
N VAL A 79 -11.29 12.17 -13.81
CA VAL A 79 -10.13 11.97 -12.96
C VAL A 79 -9.31 10.79 -13.48
N ILE A 80 -8.00 10.97 -13.64
CA ILE A 80 -7.04 9.88 -13.86
C ILE A 80 -6.40 9.59 -12.52
N ALA A 81 -6.80 8.51 -11.89
CA ALA A 81 -6.41 8.18 -10.53
C ALA A 81 -5.22 7.19 -10.45
N GLY A 82 -4.86 6.54 -11.57
CA GLY A 82 -3.87 5.46 -11.55
C GLY A 82 -4.23 4.41 -10.50
N ASP A 83 -3.24 3.93 -9.78
CA ASP A 83 -3.45 2.95 -8.70
C ASP A 83 -3.71 3.59 -7.32
N GLN A 84 -3.75 4.92 -7.24
CA GLN A 84 -4.09 5.59 -5.99
C GLN A 84 -5.55 5.32 -5.56
N VAL A 85 -6.47 5.18 -6.54
CA VAL A 85 -7.87 4.80 -6.27
C VAL A 85 -8.35 3.83 -7.35
N ILE A 86 -8.69 2.61 -6.96
CA ILE A 86 -9.14 1.55 -7.87
C ILE A 86 -10.59 1.18 -7.57
N SER A 87 -11.38 0.85 -8.61
CA SER A 87 -12.84 0.68 -8.51
C SER A 87 -13.30 -0.46 -7.60
N SER A 88 -12.63 -1.62 -7.62
CA SER A 88 -13.14 -2.85 -6.99
C SER A 88 -12.14 -3.62 -6.14
N ILE A 89 -10.89 -3.17 -6.09
CA ILE A 89 -9.84 -3.71 -5.22
C ILE A 89 -9.18 -2.56 -4.47
N SER A 90 -8.54 -2.85 -3.34
CA SER A 90 -7.66 -1.89 -2.67
C SER A 90 -6.31 -1.81 -3.40
N PRO A 91 -5.68 -0.63 -3.49
CA PRO A 91 -4.27 -0.53 -3.86
C PRO A 91 -3.41 -1.36 -2.90
N ASN A 92 -2.34 -1.95 -3.40
CA ASN A 92 -1.35 -2.57 -2.51
C ASN A 92 -0.54 -1.46 -1.81
N LEU A 93 -0.47 -1.53 -0.50
CA LEU A 93 0.31 -0.61 0.35
C LEU A 93 1.49 -1.37 0.91
N GLY A 94 2.64 -1.31 0.24
CA GLY A 94 3.78 -2.16 0.57
C GLY A 94 4.91 -1.45 1.29
N VAL A 95 5.50 -2.13 2.27
CA VAL A 95 6.79 -1.76 2.89
C VAL A 95 7.89 -2.62 2.29
N TYR A 96 9.00 -1.99 1.93
CA TYR A 96 10.12 -2.65 1.27
C TYR A 96 11.40 -2.55 2.10
N ALA A 97 12.39 -3.38 1.76
CA ALA A 97 13.66 -3.45 2.48
C ALA A 97 14.43 -2.12 2.51
N THR A 98 14.21 -1.24 1.53
CA THR A 98 14.82 0.09 1.45
C THR A 98 14.29 1.07 2.49
N GLU A 99 13.04 0.88 2.94
CA GLU A 99 12.37 1.73 3.93
C GLU A 99 11.54 0.85 4.89
N PRO A 100 12.19 -0.03 5.69
CA PRO A 100 11.50 -1.08 6.45
C PRO A 100 10.58 -0.57 7.57
N GLU A 101 10.72 0.69 7.95
CA GLU A 101 9.90 1.35 8.97
C GLU A 101 8.86 2.33 8.37
N ALA A 102 8.65 2.32 7.05
CA ALA A 102 7.63 3.17 6.42
C ALA A 102 6.20 2.83 6.90
N ASP A 103 5.29 3.80 6.78
CA ASP A 103 3.87 3.65 7.12
C ASP A 103 2.98 4.07 5.93
N PRO A 104 3.00 3.29 4.85
CA PRO A 104 2.21 3.62 3.68
C PRO A 104 0.69 3.53 3.92
N VAL A 105 0.25 2.88 5.01
CA VAL A 105 -1.16 2.85 5.39
C VAL A 105 -1.60 4.23 5.85
N GLN A 106 -0.86 4.86 6.77
CA GLN A 106 -1.17 6.23 7.22
C GLN A 106 -1.09 7.22 6.07
N ASP A 107 -0.04 7.12 5.25
CA ASP A 107 0.16 8.01 4.10
C ASP A 107 -1.01 7.95 3.12
N TRP A 108 -1.52 6.74 2.87
CA TRP A 108 -2.64 6.53 1.96
C TRP A 108 -3.98 6.98 2.57
N LEU A 109 -4.24 6.72 3.85
CA LEU A 109 -5.42 7.22 4.56
C LEU A 109 -5.47 8.75 4.50
N THR A 110 -4.35 9.42 4.79
CA THR A 110 -4.23 10.87 4.69
C THR A 110 -4.48 11.37 3.26
N SER A 111 -3.98 10.67 2.26
CA SER A 111 -4.21 11.01 0.85
C SER A 111 -5.69 10.92 0.48
N CYS A 112 -6.41 9.89 0.95
CA CYS A 112 -7.84 9.77 0.71
C CYS A 112 -8.64 10.91 1.35
N GLU A 113 -8.30 11.31 2.57
CA GLU A 113 -8.89 12.47 3.24
C GLU A 113 -8.64 13.77 2.47
N THR A 114 -7.42 13.95 1.95
CA THR A 114 -7.03 15.11 1.14
C THR A 114 -7.80 15.19 -0.18
N PHE A 115 -8.16 14.05 -0.77
CA PHE A 115 -8.90 13.99 -2.04
C PHE A 115 -10.40 14.22 -1.88
N LEU A 116 -11.00 13.87 -0.74
CA LEU A 116 -12.43 13.94 -0.50
C LEU A 116 -13.07 15.32 -0.79
N PRO A 117 -12.47 16.46 -0.45
CA PRO A 117 -13.05 17.78 -0.74
C PRO A 117 -13.21 18.08 -2.24
N PHE A 118 -12.47 17.39 -3.10
CA PHE A 118 -12.47 17.57 -4.55
C PHE A 118 -13.25 16.49 -5.29
N ALA A 119 -13.59 15.42 -4.60
CA ALA A 119 -14.32 14.30 -5.16
C ALA A 119 -15.81 14.60 -5.27
N ASN A 120 -16.44 14.19 -6.37
CA ASN A 120 -17.90 14.23 -6.54
C ASN A 120 -18.41 13.04 -7.36
N ASP A 121 -19.72 12.77 -7.27
CA ASP A 121 -20.32 11.58 -7.87
C ASP A 121 -20.40 11.59 -9.40
N LYS A 122 -20.23 12.76 -10.01
CA LYS A 122 -20.31 12.92 -11.48
C LYS A 122 -18.97 12.64 -12.18
N GLN A 123 -17.88 12.55 -11.44
CA GLN A 123 -16.57 12.30 -11.98
C GLN A 123 -16.44 10.86 -12.48
N LEU A 124 -16.09 10.71 -13.76
CA LEU A 124 -15.61 9.44 -14.30
C LEU A 124 -14.14 9.25 -13.85
N VAL A 125 -13.88 8.19 -13.12
CA VAL A 125 -12.55 7.88 -12.60
C VAL A 125 -11.91 6.79 -13.44
N LEU A 126 -10.72 7.08 -13.97
CA LEU A 126 -9.88 6.17 -14.71
C LEU A 126 -8.79 5.65 -13.78
N SER A 127 -8.93 4.40 -13.34
CA SER A 127 -7.95 3.70 -12.51
C SER A 127 -6.90 3.00 -13.36
N GLY A 128 -5.72 2.70 -12.82
CA GLY A 128 -4.69 1.91 -13.49
C GLY A 128 -5.10 0.44 -13.70
N HIS A 129 -5.99 -0.06 -12.84
CA HIS A 129 -6.56 -1.40 -12.92
C HIS A 129 -8.09 -1.36 -12.86
N LYS A 130 -8.74 -2.42 -13.40
CA LYS A 130 -10.20 -2.59 -13.43
C LYS A 130 -10.89 -1.60 -14.38
N LEU A 131 -12.22 -1.54 -14.31
CA LEU A 131 -13.01 -0.67 -15.15
C LEU A 131 -13.11 0.75 -14.59
N PRO A 132 -13.25 1.76 -15.47
CA PRO A 132 -13.64 3.10 -15.04
C PRO A 132 -14.92 3.08 -14.21
N PHE A 133 -15.09 4.04 -13.29
CA PHE A 133 -16.23 4.08 -12.39
C PHE A 133 -16.66 5.50 -12.04
N TYR A 134 -17.86 5.63 -11.47
CA TYR A 134 -18.41 6.84 -10.89
C TYR A 134 -18.57 6.68 -9.36
N GLY A 135 -18.85 7.76 -8.65
CA GLY A 135 -19.07 7.71 -7.22
C GLY A 135 -17.76 7.73 -6.41
N LEU A 136 -16.79 8.55 -6.84
CA LEU A 136 -15.49 8.68 -6.20
C LEU A 136 -15.56 8.94 -4.68
N PRO A 137 -16.44 9.84 -4.15
CA PRO A 137 -16.52 10.05 -2.70
C PRO A 137 -16.92 8.78 -1.93
N HIS A 138 -17.87 8.02 -2.46
CA HIS A 138 -18.28 6.75 -1.86
C HIS A 138 -17.13 5.74 -1.89
N ARG A 139 -16.43 5.63 -3.01
CA ARG A 139 -15.31 4.69 -3.17
C ARG A 139 -14.16 5.01 -2.21
N LEU A 140 -13.77 6.27 -2.05
CA LEU A 140 -12.74 6.69 -1.10
C LEU A 140 -13.11 6.28 0.33
N LYS A 141 -14.35 6.56 0.77
CA LYS A 141 -14.83 6.15 2.09
C LYS A 141 -14.81 4.64 2.28
N GLN A 142 -15.29 3.88 1.29
CA GLN A 142 -15.28 2.42 1.32
C GLN A 142 -13.88 1.85 1.44
N LEU A 143 -12.91 2.41 0.71
CA LEU A 143 -11.52 1.97 0.76
C LEU A 143 -10.88 2.26 2.13
N VAL A 144 -11.14 3.44 2.70
CA VAL A 144 -10.70 3.81 4.06
C VAL A 144 -11.31 2.85 5.09
N GLU A 145 -12.62 2.58 5.01
CA GLU A 145 -13.30 1.65 5.91
C GLU A 145 -12.75 0.22 5.81
N ASN A 146 -12.43 -0.24 4.60
CA ASN A 146 -11.81 -1.55 4.39
C ASN A 146 -10.46 -1.69 5.11
N HIS A 147 -9.63 -0.65 5.11
CA HIS A 147 -8.36 -0.65 5.85
C HIS A 147 -8.58 -0.61 7.37
N HIS A 148 -9.50 0.21 7.86
CA HIS A 148 -9.86 0.20 9.29
C HIS A 148 -10.38 -1.17 9.74
N ASN A 149 -11.22 -1.82 8.94
CA ASN A 149 -11.71 -3.16 9.22
C ASN A 149 -10.57 -4.20 9.21
N ALA A 150 -9.60 -4.09 8.31
CA ALA A 150 -8.42 -4.95 8.29
C ALA A 150 -7.55 -4.75 9.53
N LEU A 151 -7.30 -3.50 9.92
CA LEU A 151 -6.57 -3.15 11.14
C LEU A 151 -7.27 -3.69 12.39
N SER A 152 -8.61 -3.59 12.46
CA SER A 152 -9.38 -4.14 13.59
C SER A 152 -9.23 -5.66 13.70
N ARG A 153 -9.32 -6.40 12.58
CA ARG A 153 -9.09 -7.85 12.58
C ARG A 153 -7.66 -8.21 12.99
N LEU A 154 -6.68 -7.41 12.62
CA LEU A 154 -5.29 -7.60 13.07
C LEU A 154 -5.15 -7.40 14.57
N VAL A 155 -5.74 -6.35 15.14
CA VAL A 155 -5.71 -6.10 16.59
C VAL A 155 -6.33 -7.27 17.34
N ASP A 156 -7.43 -7.86 16.83
CA ASP A 156 -8.03 -9.03 17.44
C ASP A 156 -7.14 -10.28 17.37
N LEU A 157 -6.48 -10.52 16.22
CA LEU A 157 -5.52 -11.61 16.06
C LEU A 157 -4.31 -11.44 16.98
N LEU A 158 -3.80 -10.22 17.08
CA LEU A 158 -2.58 -9.88 17.82
C LEU A 158 -2.76 -9.83 19.34
N LYS A 159 -3.90 -10.28 19.87
CA LYS A 159 -4.01 -10.68 21.29
C LYS A 159 -3.07 -11.83 21.61
N GLU A 160 -2.76 -12.65 20.60
CA GLU A 160 -1.68 -13.65 20.62
C GLU A 160 -0.53 -13.18 19.72
N PRO A 161 0.73 -13.56 20.03
CA PRO A 161 1.89 -13.14 19.25
C PRO A 161 1.90 -13.74 17.83
N HIS A 162 2.07 -12.90 16.80
CA HIS A 162 2.19 -13.34 15.39
C HIS A 162 3.27 -12.58 14.63
N THR A 163 3.88 -13.26 13.65
CA THR A 163 4.73 -12.61 12.62
C THR A 163 3.87 -11.97 11.53
N ALA A 164 4.46 -11.20 10.61
CA ALA A 164 3.72 -10.63 9.49
C ALA A 164 3.10 -11.72 8.60
N VAL A 165 3.81 -12.81 8.33
CA VAL A 165 3.25 -13.97 7.61
C VAL A 165 2.09 -14.61 8.38
N GLY A 166 2.19 -14.70 9.70
CA GLY A 166 1.12 -15.20 10.57
C GLY A 166 -0.16 -14.35 10.52
N CYS A 167 -0.06 -13.11 10.08
CA CYS A 167 -1.20 -12.18 9.95
C CYS A 167 -2.00 -12.32 8.64
N PHE A 168 -1.54 -13.08 7.66
CA PHE A 168 -2.22 -13.24 6.37
C PHE A 168 -3.70 -13.65 6.47
N PRO A 169 -4.09 -14.63 7.33
CA PRO A 169 -5.51 -15.00 7.44
C PRO A 169 -6.41 -13.85 7.88
N ALA A 170 -5.94 -13.00 8.80
CA ALA A 170 -6.72 -11.86 9.28
C ALA A 170 -6.83 -10.73 8.24
N LEU A 171 -5.78 -10.52 7.45
CA LEU A 171 -5.77 -9.49 6.42
C LEU A 171 -6.61 -9.87 5.21
N TYR A 172 -6.41 -11.07 4.68
CA TYR A 172 -6.91 -11.43 3.35
C TYR A 172 -8.15 -12.33 3.39
N ASN A 173 -8.44 -12.97 4.51
CA ASN A 173 -9.57 -13.90 4.67
C ASN A 173 -9.64 -15.00 3.59
N ARG A 174 -8.49 -15.35 3.00
CA ARG A 174 -8.29 -16.38 1.98
C ARG A 174 -6.85 -16.90 2.00
N LYS A 175 -6.61 -18.03 1.37
CA LYS A 175 -5.24 -18.50 1.13
C LYS A 175 -4.53 -17.59 0.12
N ILE A 176 -3.28 -17.28 0.41
CA ILE A 176 -2.39 -16.53 -0.48
C ILE A 176 -1.63 -17.51 -1.37
N SER A 177 -1.66 -17.30 -2.67
CA SER A 177 -0.92 -18.10 -3.64
C SER A 177 0.57 -17.74 -3.64
N LYS A 178 1.44 -18.64 -4.17
CA LYS A 178 2.88 -18.35 -4.30
C LYS A 178 3.16 -17.05 -5.07
N ASN A 179 2.37 -16.75 -6.11
CA ASN A 179 2.54 -15.55 -6.94
C ASN A 179 2.16 -14.25 -6.21
N GLU A 180 1.23 -14.31 -5.26
CA GLU A 180 0.76 -13.16 -4.49
C GLU A 180 1.56 -12.97 -3.19
N TYR A 181 2.34 -13.99 -2.79
CA TYR A 181 3.01 -14.01 -1.49
C TYR A 181 3.86 -12.78 -1.21
N GLY A 182 4.63 -12.32 -2.20
CA GLY A 182 5.47 -11.13 -2.04
C GLY A 182 4.67 -9.86 -1.75
N LEU A 183 3.58 -9.63 -2.51
CA LEU A 183 2.70 -8.49 -2.32
C LEU A 183 1.97 -8.57 -0.97
N ALA A 184 1.51 -9.77 -0.59
CA ALA A 184 0.86 -9.98 0.69
C ALA A 184 1.82 -9.73 1.87
N LEU A 185 3.08 -10.13 1.74
CA LEU A 185 4.09 -9.92 2.79
C LEU A 185 4.35 -8.43 3.05
N VAL A 186 4.63 -7.66 1.99
CA VAL A 186 4.94 -6.23 2.13
C VAL A 186 3.75 -5.44 2.64
N GLU A 187 2.52 -5.85 2.29
CA GLU A 187 1.29 -5.24 2.79
C GLU A 187 1.01 -5.61 4.25
N ALA A 188 1.29 -6.86 4.66
CA ALA A 188 1.18 -7.26 6.06
C ALA A 188 2.15 -6.48 6.95
N VAL A 189 3.40 -6.30 6.50
CA VAL A 189 4.37 -5.46 7.21
C VAL A 189 3.88 -4.02 7.31
N ALA A 190 3.28 -3.47 6.26
CA ALA A 190 2.74 -2.10 6.25
C ALA A 190 1.66 -1.90 7.33
N HIS A 191 0.70 -2.83 7.42
CA HIS A 191 -0.36 -2.76 8.43
C HIS A 191 0.19 -2.91 9.86
N LEU A 192 1.19 -3.78 10.04
CA LEU A 192 1.85 -3.96 11.34
C LEU A 192 2.69 -2.75 11.75
N ASN A 193 3.40 -2.13 10.79
CA ASN A 193 4.12 -0.89 11.04
C ASN A 193 3.17 0.23 11.48
N HIS A 194 2.01 0.35 10.83
CA HIS A 194 0.98 1.31 11.20
C HIS A 194 0.54 1.09 12.65
N LEU A 195 0.12 -0.13 13.02
CA LEU A 195 -0.29 -0.44 14.39
C LEU A 195 0.85 -0.22 15.42
N TYR A 196 2.09 -0.49 15.03
CA TYR A 196 3.26 -0.27 15.88
C TYR A 196 3.54 1.22 16.10
N LYS A 197 3.46 2.05 15.05
CA LYS A 197 3.63 3.51 15.15
C LYS A 197 2.51 4.16 15.96
N GLU A 198 1.28 3.69 15.82
CA GLU A 198 0.13 4.08 16.64
C GLU A 198 0.22 3.57 18.09
N LYS A 199 1.27 2.80 18.42
CA LYS A 199 1.51 2.23 19.76
C LYS A 199 0.41 1.28 20.24
N ILE A 200 -0.37 0.73 19.33
CA ILE A 200 -1.43 -0.27 19.61
C ILE A 200 -0.77 -1.63 19.88
N VAL A 201 0.29 -1.94 19.15
CA VAL A 201 1.05 -3.19 19.32
C VAL A 201 2.49 -2.91 19.76
N ILE A 202 3.13 -3.93 20.33
CA ILE A 202 4.57 -3.99 20.55
C ILE A 202 5.18 -4.99 19.57
N ARG A 203 6.48 -4.86 19.31
CA ARG A 203 7.27 -5.70 18.42
C ARG A 203 8.50 -6.20 19.14
N GLU A 204 8.71 -7.50 19.11
CA GLU A 204 9.86 -8.19 19.69
C GLU A 204 10.47 -9.13 18.64
N MET A 205 11.75 -9.44 18.77
CA MET A 205 12.40 -10.40 17.89
C MET A 205 12.39 -11.79 18.54
N ASN A 206 11.98 -12.81 17.80
CA ASN A 206 12.03 -14.18 18.26
C ASN A 206 13.40 -14.83 18.02
N SER A 207 13.57 -16.10 18.42
CA SER A 207 14.81 -16.88 18.23
C SER A 207 15.23 -17.07 16.78
N ASP A 208 14.27 -17.02 15.85
CA ASP A 208 14.48 -17.26 14.41
C ASP A 208 14.80 -15.95 13.65
N GLY A 209 14.90 -14.82 14.37
CA GLY A 209 15.18 -13.50 13.81
C GLY A 209 13.97 -12.84 13.15
N ALA A 210 12.76 -13.36 13.38
CA ALA A 210 11.53 -12.73 12.91
C ALA A 210 10.96 -11.77 13.97
N TYR A 211 10.34 -10.69 13.50
CA TYR A 211 9.54 -9.84 14.35
C TYR A 211 8.20 -10.49 14.68
N VAL A 212 7.88 -10.50 15.95
CA VAL A 212 6.60 -10.95 16.49
C VAL A 212 5.90 -9.74 17.09
N TYR A 213 4.65 -9.58 16.72
CA TYR A 213 3.80 -8.46 17.14
C TYR A 213 2.71 -8.97 18.06
N ARG A 214 2.38 -8.20 19.08
CA ARG A 214 1.22 -8.46 19.95
C ARG A 214 0.64 -7.14 20.47
N THR A 215 -0.64 -7.12 20.78
CA THR A 215 -1.28 -5.97 21.43
C THR A 215 -0.63 -5.70 22.78
N LYS A 216 -0.57 -4.43 23.18
CA LYS A 216 -0.19 -4.09 24.54
C LYS A 216 -1.25 -4.68 25.49
N SER A 217 -0.80 -5.43 26.49
CA SER A 217 -1.69 -5.75 27.60
C SER A 217 -2.04 -4.45 28.31
N ASP A 218 -3.33 -4.19 28.52
CA ASP A 218 -3.72 -3.13 29.44
C ASP A 218 -3.03 -3.41 30.78
N GLN A 219 -2.05 -2.59 31.14
CA GLN A 219 -1.54 -2.58 32.50
C GLN A 219 -2.69 -2.07 33.36
N LYS A 220 -3.36 -3.03 34.05
CA LYS A 220 -4.33 -2.73 35.09
C LYS A 220 -3.63 -2.04 36.26
#